data_12520add7b8e8e91b9c66d6d86c3f8ba
#
_entry.id   12520add7b8e8e91b9c66d6d86c3f8ba
#
_cell.length_a   1.000
_cell.length_b   1.000
_cell.length_c   1.000
_cell.angle_alpha   90.00
_cell.angle_beta   90.00
_cell.angle_gamma   90.00
#
_symmetry.space_group_name_H-M   'P 1'
#
loop_
_entity.id
_entity.type
_entity.pdbx_description
1 polymer ?
#
loop_
_entity_poly.entity_id
_entity_poly.type
_entity_poly.pdbx_seq_one_letter_code
_entity_poly.pdbx_strand_id
1 'polypeptide(L)'
;MRQGMEDTRHAVLSRLAALERAVGQADPATLLPLARTELHRLADGWRRLLSTHRAGPDGRCEACRTCIRAGRWPCQVWRSAHEQLIGDGAAHRGRTPLRNPFRRR
;
A
#
# COMPACT_ATOMS: atom_id res chain seq x y z
N MET A 1 -5.31 -8.47 24.10
CA MET A 1 -4.67 -7.67 23.27
C MET A 1 -3.92 -8.33 22.20
N ARG A 2 -3.04 -9.20 22.53
CA ARG A 2 -2.33 -9.87 21.55
C ARG A 2 -3.25 -10.57 20.60
N GLN A 3 -4.29 -11.19 21.09
CA GLN A 3 -5.22 -11.89 20.27
C GLN A 3 -5.87 -10.94 19.28
N GLY A 4 -6.23 -9.78 19.72
CA GLY A 4 -6.87 -8.81 18.83
C GLY A 4 -5.95 -8.38 17.70
N MET A 5 -4.68 -8.25 17.99
CA MET A 5 -3.72 -7.85 16.99
C MET A 5 -3.54 -8.94 15.96
N GLU A 6 -3.52 -10.18 16.41
CA GLU A 6 -3.37 -11.28 15.48
C GLU A 6 -4.60 -11.42 14.60
N ASP A 7 -5.77 -11.18 15.17
CA ASP A 7 -6.99 -11.26 14.39
C ASP A 7 -7.00 -10.18 13.32
N THR A 8 -6.57 -8.98 13.67
CA THR A 8 -6.52 -7.89 12.72
C THR A 8 -5.53 -8.20 11.61
N ARG A 9 -4.36 -8.69 12.00
CA ARG A 9 -3.34 -9.00 11.01
C ARG A 9 -3.85 -10.06 10.05
N HIS A 10 -4.46 -11.09 10.59
CA HIS A 10 -4.99 -12.18 9.77
C HIS A 10 -6.06 -11.67 8.82
N ALA A 11 -6.96 -10.82 9.31
CA ALA A 11 -8.02 -10.30 8.49
C ALA A 11 -7.46 -9.49 7.31
N VAL A 12 -6.49 -8.65 7.59
CA VAL A 12 -5.90 -7.83 6.54
C VAL A 12 -5.20 -8.68 5.50
N LEU A 13 -4.38 -9.63 5.95
CA LEU A 13 -3.65 -10.47 5.01
C LEU A 13 -4.57 -11.35 4.20
N SER A 14 -5.64 -11.84 4.82
CA SER A 14 -6.61 -12.66 4.12
C SER A 14 -7.32 -11.85 3.05
N ARG A 15 -7.63 -10.59 3.37
CA ARG A 15 -8.30 -9.75 2.39
C ARG A 15 -7.39 -9.46 1.21
N LEU A 16 -6.13 -9.17 1.48
CA LEU A 16 -5.18 -8.91 0.39
C LEU A 16 -5.03 -10.14 -0.50
N ALA A 17 -4.96 -11.32 0.11
CA ALA A 17 -4.85 -12.53 -0.66
C ALA A 17 -6.09 -12.76 -1.52
N ALA A 18 -7.27 -12.45 -0.99
CA ALA A 18 -8.49 -12.61 -1.74
C ALA A 18 -8.53 -11.68 -2.94
N LEU A 19 -8.06 -10.45 -2.75
CA LEU A 19 -8.02 -9.49 -3.84
C LEU A 19 -7.06 -9.93 -4.93
N GLU A 20 -5.92 -10.46 -4.53
CA GLU A 20 -4.95 -10.95 -5.49
C GLU A 20 -5.50 -12.10 -6.30
N ARG A 21 -6.24 -12.99 -5.65
CA ARG A 21 -6.82 -14.10 -6.36
C ARG A 21 -7.89 -13.62 -7.33
N ALA A 22 -8.67 -12.64 -6.93
CA ALA A 22 -9.73 -12.12 -7.79
C ALA A 22 -9.15 -11.54 -9.07
N VAL A 23 -8.05 -10.80 -8.93
CA VAL A 23 -7.42 -10.21 -10.09
C VAL A 23 -6.96 -11.27 -11.07
N GLY A 24 -6.48 -12.38 -10.57
CA GLY A 24 -5.98 -13.43 -11.43
C GLY A 24 -7.03 -14.38 -11.98
N GLN A 25 -8.15 -14.46 -11.34
CA GLN A 25 -9.14 -15.46 -11.74
C GLN A 25 -10.52 -15.02 -12.16
N ALA A 26 -10.95 -13.90 -11.69
CA ALA A 26 -12.31 -13.47 -11.97
C ALA A 26 -12.46 -13.02 -13.41
N ASP A 27 -13.61 -13.29 -13.99
CA ASP A 27 -13.86 -12.82 -15.33
C ASP A 27 -14.16 -11.33 -15.29
N PRO A 28 -14.05 -10.64 -16.41
CA PRO A 28 -14.22 -9.20 -16.43
C PRO A 28 -15.54 -8.69 -15.88
N ALA A 29 -16.62 -9.39 -16.16
CA ALA A 29 -17.92 -8.94 -15.71
C ALA A 29 -18.03 -8.98 -14.19
N THR A 30 -17.39 -9.96 -13.58
CA THR A 30 -17.41 -10.09 -12.15
C THR A 30 -16.38 -9.14 -11.54
N LEU A 31 -15.25 -9.02 -12.19
CA LEU A 31 -14.15 -8.23 -11.66
C LEU A 31 -14.42 -6.73 -11.68
N LEU A 32 -15.06 -6.24 -12.70
CA LEU A 32 -15.25 -4.81 -12.84
C LEU A 32 -15.95 -4.13 -11.66
N PRO A 33 -17.11 -4.61 -11.20
CA PRO A 33 -17.73 -3.95 -10.06
C PRO A 33 -16.90 -4.09 -8.79
N LEU A 34 -16.22 -5.22 -8.65
CA LEU A 34 -15.36 -5.42 -7.50
C LEU A 34 -14.20 -4.43 -7.54
N ALA A 35 -13.59 -4.28 -8.71
CA ALA A 35 -12.46 -3.39 -8.88
C ALA A 35 -12.84 -1.95 -8.56
N ARG A 36 -13.99 -1.53 -9.01
CA ARG A 36 -14.43 -0.16 -8.76
C ARG A 36 -14.53 0.11 -7.26
N THR A 37 -15.17 -0.80 -6.55
CA THR A 37 -15.33 -0.64 -5.11
C THR A 37 -13.99 -0.68 -4.40
N GLU A 38 -13.15 -1.62 -4.78
CA GLU A 38 -11.87 -1.77 -4.10
C GLU A 38 -10.90 -0.64 -4.42
N LEU A 39 -10.93 -0.12 -5.64
CA LEU A 39 -10.06 1.00 -5.96
C LEU A 39 -10.43 2.20 -5.13
N HIS A 40 -11.73 2.44 -4.97
CA HIS A 40 -12.18 3.55 -4.18
C HIS A 40 -11.73 3.35 -2.72
N ARG A 41 -11.91 2.16 -2.22
CA ARG A 41 -11.53 1.84 -0.85
C ARG A 41 -10.02 1.95 -0.63
N LEU A 42 -9.24 1.47 -1.57
CA LEU A 42 -7.80 1.55 -1.44
C LEU A 42 -7.31 2.99 -1.51
N ALA A 43 -7.88 3.77 -2.43
CA ALA A 43 -7.48 5.17 -2.54
C ALA A 43 -7.80 5.91 -1.24
N ASP A 44 -8.99 5.66 -0.71
CA ASP A 44 -9.39 6.31 0.51
C ASP A 44 -8.50 5.86 1.67
N GLY A 45 -8.17 4.59 1.71
CA GLY A 45 -7.30 4.06 2.75
C GLY A 45 -5.93 4.71 2.73
N TRP A 46 -5.35 4.85 1.52
CA TRP A 46 -4.06 5.48 1.40
C TRP A 46 -4.12 6.93 1.87
N ARG A 47 -5.17 7.65 1.48
CA ARG A 47 -5.29 9.04 1.90
C ARG A 47 -5.35 9.17 3.41
N ARG A 48 -6.11 8.30 4.05
CA ARG A 48 -6.21 8.35 5.49
C ARG A 48 -4.89 8.04 6.15
N LEU A 49 -4.21 7.02 5.65
CA LEU A 49 -2.94 6.63 6.22
C LEU A 49 -1.94 7.78 6.06
N LEU A 50 -1.88 8.35 4.88
CA LEU A 50 -0.92 9.42 4.61
C LEU A 50 -1.23 10.69 5.39
N SER A 51 -2.49 10.92 5.69
CA SER A 51 -2.85 12.14 6.39
C SER A 51 -2.31 12.20 7.81
N THR A 52 -1.99 11.06 8.40
CA THR A 52 -1.45 11.08 9.74
C THR A 52 0.08 11.20 9.73
N HIS A 53 0.69 11.01 8.56
CA HIS A 53 2.13 11.10 8.46
C HIS A 53 2.49 12.41 7.79
N ARG A 54 2.72 13.43 8.56
CA ARG A 54 3.06 14.75 8.03
C ARG A 54 4.33 15.27 8.60
N ALA A 55 4.96 16.15 7.87
CA ALA A 55 6.20 16.74 8.32
C ALA A 55 5.95 17.66 9.48
N GLY A 56 6.69 17.50 10.53
CA GLY A 56 6.62 18.40 11.67
C GLY A 56 7.60 19.52 11.49
N PRO A 57 7.60 20.46 12.40
CA PRO A 57 8.50 21.60 12.32
C PRO A 57 9.97 21.23 12.38
N ASP A 58 10.27 20.06 12.91
CA ASP A 58 11.64 19.63 13.02
C ASP A 58 12.08 18.83 11.79
N GLY A 59 11.26 18.77 10.77
CA GLY A 59 11.62 18.02 9.57
C GLY A 59 11.43 16.52 9.65
N ARG A 60 10.76 16.08 10.70
CA ARG A 60 10.50 14.65 10.84
C ARG A 60 9.02 14.38 10.78
N CYS A 61 8.65 13.16 10.45
CA CYS A 61 7.25 12.78 10.39
C CYS A 61 6.66 12.78 11.79
N GLU A 62 5.57 13.46 11.97
CA GLU A 62 4.92 13.53 13.27
C GLU A 62 4.46 12.18 13.79
N ALA A 63 3.93 11.36 12.93
CA ALA A 63 3.45 10.06 13.36
C ALA A 63 4.57 9.09 13.71
N CYS A 64 5.71 9.25 13.07
CA CYS A 64 6.83 8.39 13.32
C CYS A 64 7.81 8.85 14.34
N ARG A 65 7.61 10.06 14.85
CA ARG A 65 8.63 10.62 15.71
C ARG A 65 8.92 9.86 17.00
N THR A 66 8.03 8.97 17.40
CA THR A 66 8.31 8.22 18.58
C THR A 66 9.18 7.01 18.28
N CYS A 67 9.45 6.73 17.03
CA CYS A 67 10.24 5.60 16.69
C CYS A 67 11.69 5.99 16.71
N ILE A 68 12.53 5.12 17.15
CA ILE A 68 13.94 5.37 17.19
C ILE A 68 14.44 5.64 15.82
N ARG A 69 13.93 4.95 14.85
CA ARG A 69 14.34 5.16 13.52
C ARG A 69 13.54 6.15 12.79
N ALA A 70 12.81 7.00 13.43
CA ALA A 70 12.00 7.99 12.80
C ALA A 70 12.90 8.80 11.92
N GLY A 71 12.74 8.72 10.70
CA GLY A 71 13.60 9.38 9.81
C GLY A 71 13.12 10.73 9.44
N ARG A 72 13.85 11.38 8.58
CA ARG A 72 13.52 12.64 8.11
C ARG A 72 12.35 12.50 7.21
N TRP A 73 11.75 13.54 6.91
CA TRP A 73 10.64 13.59 5.97
C TRP A 73 11.20 13.54 4.56
N PRO A 74 10.60 12.79 3.63
CA PRO A 74 9.37 12.04 3.83
C PRO A 74 9.65 10.71 4.53
N CYS A 75 8.72 10.29 5.35
CA CYS A 75 8.94 9.09 6.13
C CYS A 75 8.76 7.85 5.26
N GLN A 76 9.04 6.70 5.84
CA GLN A 76 8.94 5.45 5.12
C GLN A 76 7.55 5.21 4.52
N VAL A 77 6.51 5.63 5.21
CA VAL A 77 5.15 5.43 4.72
C VAL A 77 4.94 6.20 3.43
N TRP A 78 5.39 7.47 3.38
CA TRP A 78 5.26 8.25 2.16
C TRP A 78 6.15 7.71 1.05
N ARG A 79 7.33 7.23 1.38
CA ARG A 79 8.20 6.65 0.37
C ARG A 79 7.60 5.38 -0.20
N SER A 80 6.98 4.56 0.66
CA SER A 80 6.32 3.34 0.21
C SER A 80 5.13 3.69 -0.69
N ALA A 81 4.38 4.72 -0.30
CA ALA A 81 3.24 5.14 -1.10
C ALA A 81 3.69 5.55 -2.49
N HIS A 82 4.77 6.30 -2.57
CA HIS A 82 5.28 6.75 -3.85
C HIS A 82 5.66 5.55 -4.70
N GLU A 83 6.36 4.63 -4.10
CA GLU A 83 6.76 3.45 -4.81
C GLU A 83 5.60 2.61 -5.27
N GLN A 84 4.61 2.44 -4.44
CA GLN A 84 3.48 1.60 -4.78
C GLN A 84 2.48 2.27 -5.72
N LEU A 85 2.25 3.54 -5.55
CA LEU A 85 1.25 4.22 -6.35
C LEU A 85 1.76 4.86 -7.63
N ILE A 86 2.93 5.42 -7.57
CA ILE A 86 3.50 6.06 -8.74
C ILE A 86 4.43 5.10 -9.45
N GLY A 87 5.15 4.36 -8.64
CA GLY A 87 6.03 3.41 -9.21
C GLY A 87 7.31 4.04 -9.57
N ASP A 88 8.34 3.36 -9.32
CA ASP A 88 9.60 3.89 -9.64
C ASP A 88 10.01 2.85 -10.59
N GLY A 89 9.91 3.05 -11.78
CA GLY A 89 10.28 2.11 -12.79
C GLY A 89 11.54 1.36 -12.51
N ALA A 90 12.52 2.06 -12.03
CA ALA A 90 13.78 1.41 -11.75
C ALA A 90 13.65 0.35 -10.67
N ALA A 91 12.95 0.67 -9.62
CA ALA A 91 12.79 -0.28 -8.55
C ALA A 91 12.01 -1.47 -9.03
N HIS A 92 11.01 -1.22 -9.80
CA HIS A 92 10.22 -2.29 -10.30
C HIS A 92 11.01 -3.13 -11.24
N ARG A 93 11.76 -2.58 -12.07
CA ARG A 93 12.57 -3.34 -12.99
C ARG A 93 13.53 -4.18 -12.21
N GLY A 94 14.02 -3.70 -11.16
CA GLY A 94 14.94 -4.45 -10.39
C GLY A 94 14.33 -5.70 -9.85
N ARG A 95 13.06 -5.65 -9.65
CA ARG A 95 12.48 -6.77 -9.07
C ARG A 95 11.93 -7.57 -10.04
N THR A 96 11.87 -7.31 -11.05
CA THR A 96 11.41 -7.94 -12.00
C THR A 96 11.10 -9.07 -12.34
N PRO A 97 11.44 -9.86 -12.03
CA PRO A 97 11.06 -11.07 -12.60
C PRO A 97 9.66 -10.95 -12.95
N LEU A 98 9.05 -10.33 -12.26
CA LEU A 98 7.78 -10.22 -12.40
C LEU A 98 7.48 -9.48 -13.46
N ARG A 99 7.50 -9.76 -14.43
CA ARG A 99 7.22 -9.09 -15.46
C ARG A 99 5.90 -8.66 -15.45
N ASN A 100 5.55 -7.65 -15.14
CA ASN A 100 4.28 -7.10 -15.18
C ASN A 100 3.95 -6.93 -16.63
N PRO A 101 2.97 -7.57 -17.07
CA PRO A 101 2.59 -7.48 -18.47
C PRO A 101 2.20 -6.10 -18.92
N PHE A 102 1.89 -5.28 -17.99
CA PHE A 102 1.48 -3.99 -18.43
C PHE A 102 2.64 -3.09 -18.47
N ARG A 103 3.78 -3.52 -18.14
CA ARG A 103 4.83 -2.66 -18.04
C ARG A 103 5.48 -2.80 -19.24
N ARG A 104 5.82 -2.10 -19.84
CA ARG A 104 6.33 -2.20 -21.01
C ARG A 104 7.63 -1.84 -20.99
N ARG A 105 8.35 -2.07 -21.19
CA ARG A 105 9.52 -1.81 -21.22
C ARG A 105 9.98 -1.16 -22.00
#